data_dfdcdb43aaa4c1be2edc65d03521a65d
#
_entry.id   dfdcdb43aaa4c1be2edc65d03521a65d
#
_cell.length_a   1.000
_cell.length_b   1.000
_cell.length_c   1.000
_cell.angle_alpha   90.00
_cell.angle_beta   90.00
_cell.angle_gamma   90.00
#
_symmetry.space_group_name_H-M   'P 1'
#
loop_
_entity.id
_entity.type
_entity.pdbx_description
1 polymer ?
#
loop_
_entity_poly.entity_id
_entity_poly.type
_entity_poly.pdbx_seq_one_letter_code
_entity_poly.pdbx_strand_id
1 'polypeptide(L)'
;MLKIREYQDHSECPLCQCQEENNRHVPRCPDLRAQDKMRTLLSNLREFMVQEKTFDPLLVAISCRLQDWQQNRTMEPYRAEREVQQAIAEQDKIGWWNFLLGRVSKKFANIQQRHYHSLGSRRSGSVWVRKLVTELWQILWTMWEHRNHILHNT
;
A
#
# COMPACT_ATOMS: atom_id res chain seq x y z
N MET A 1 21.50 16.81 -0.44
CA MET A 1 21.03 17.16 -0.47
C MET A 1 20.91 17.95 -0.88
N LEU A 2 20.55 18.32 -1.08
CA LEU A 2 20.16 19.10 -1.29
C LEU A 2 19.47 19.47 -1.70
N LYS A 3 19.20 19.27 -1.76
CA LYS A 3 18.45 19.68 -2.01
C LYS A 3 18.44 20.51 -2.45
N ILE A 4 18.74 20.58 -2.90
CA ILE A 4 18.78 21.39 -2.74
C ILE A 4 18.47 22.18 -1.83
N ARG A 5 18.84 23.30 -1.55
CA ARG A 5 18.77 24.00 -0.56
C ARG A 5 17.64 24.88 -0.43
N GLU A 6 17.18 25.81 -1.26
CA GLU A 6 15.95 26.51 -1.12
C GLU A 6 14.81 25.53 -1.07
N TYR A 7 14.99 24.41 -1.68
CA TYR A 7 14.08 23.32 -1.52
C TYR A 7 14.04 22.84 -0.09
N GLN A 8 15.19 22.86 0.58
CA GLN A 8 15.26 22.41 1.98
C GLN A 8 14.77 23.47 2.95
N ASP A 9 14.71 24.73 2.52
CA ASP A 9 14.13 25.77 3.32
C ASP A 9 12.63 25.59 3.49
N HIS A 10 12.02 24.77 2.64
CA HIS A 10 10.59 24.50 2.66
C HIS A 10 10.37 23.02 2.84
N SER A 11 10.04 22.62 4.06
CA SER A 11 9.75 21.23 4.34
C SER A 11 8.31 20.84 3.95
N GLU A 12 7.52 21.83 3.56
CA GLU A 12 6.12 21.58 3.22
C GLU A 12 5.97 20.97 1.86
N CYS A 13 4.95 20.09 1.70
CA CYS A 13 4.63 19.49 0.44
C CYS A 13 4.22 20.55 -0.59
N PRO A 14 4.86 20.60 -1.76
CA PRO A 14 4.49 21.61 -2.75
C PRO A 14 3.10 21.46 -3.35
N LEU A 15 2.46 20.29 -3.24
CA LEU A 15 1.10 20.10 -3.75
C LEU A 15 0.04 20.57 -2.76
N CYS A 16 0.14 20.18 -1.50
CA CYS A 16 -0.87 20.52 -0.51
C CYS A 16 -0.44 21.63 0.46
N GLN A 17 0.87 21.83 0.60
CA GLN A 17 1.45 22.86 1.45
C GLN A 17 1.07 22.75 2.93
N CYS A 18 0.48 21.62 3.31
CA CYS A 18 -0.02 21.42 4.66
C CYS A 18 0.83 20.51 5.52
N GLN A 19 1.69 19.72 4.90
CA GLN A 19 2.48 18.70 5.59
C GLN A 19 3.89 18.67 5.07
N GLU A 20 4.78 18.13 5.89
CA GLU A 20 6.17 18.00 5.52
C GLU A 20 6.31 17.04 4.34
N GLU A 21 7.09 17.47 3.35
CA GLU A 21 7.34 16.65 2.15
C GLU A 21 8.35 15.57 2.48
N ASN A 22 7.91 14.32 2.36
CA ASN A 22 8.79 13.16 2.47
C ASN A 22 8.19 12.00 1.70
N ASN A 23 8.95 10.90 1.58
CA ASN A 23 8.51 9.75 0.80
C ASN A 23 7.20 9.16 1.31
N ARG A 24 7.02 9.15 2.63
CA ARG A 24 5.82 8.60 3.24
C ARG A 24 4.60 9.46 2.97
N HIS A 25 4.80 10.76 2.85
CA HIS A 25 3.71 11.68 2.61
C HIS A 25 3.12 11.55 1.21
N VAL A 26 3.95 11.30 0.20
CA VAL A 26 3.50 11.32 -1.20
C VAL A 26 2.23 10.50 -1.43
N PRO A 27 2.13 9.24 -0.99
CA PRO A 27 0.88 8.48 -1.18
C PRO A 27 -0.25 8.91 -0.24
N ARG A 28 0.01 9.79 0.73
CA ARG A 28 -0.98 10.28 1.69
C ARG A 28 -1.32 11.74 1.49
N CYS A 29 -0.78 12.37 0.48
CA CYS A 29 -0.99 13.79 0.23
C CYS A 29 -2.49 14.08 0.08
N PRO A 30 -3.05 15.08 0.81
CA PRO A 30 -4.47 15.40 0.73
C PRO A 30 -4.86 16.19 -0.51
N ASP A 31 -3.91 16.59 -1.36
CA ASP A 31 -4.24 17.22 -2.64
C ASP A 31 -5.17 16.30 -3.42
N LEU A 32 -6.26 16.87 -3.98
CA LEU A 32 -7.28 16.05 -4.63
C LEU A 32 -6.75 15.22 -5.78
N ARG A 33 -5.79 15.75 -6.54
CA ARG A 33 -5.19 15.02 -7.66
C ARG A 33 -4.42 13.81 -7.15
N ALA A 34 -3.68 13.98 -6.04
CA ALA A 34 -2.94 12.89 -5.43
C ALA A 34 -3.88 11.85 -4.85
N GLN A 35 -4.95 12.29 -4.18
CA GLN A 35 -5.94 11.36 -3.62
C GLN A 35 -6.62 10.54 -4.71
N ASP A 36 -7.01 11.18 -5.80
CA ASP A 36 -7.66 10.47 -6.91
C ASP A 36 -6.72 9.44 -7.52
N LYS A 37 -5.45 9.82 -7.70
CA LYS A 37 -4.47 8.89 -8.25
C LYS A 37 -4.27 7.70 -7.35
N MET A 38 -4.12 7.95 -6.05
CA MET A 38 -3.93 6.86 -5.08
C MET A 38 -5.15 5.95 -5.00
N ARG A 39 -6.35 6.53 -5.07
CA ARG A 39 -7.58 5.74 -5.09
C ARG A 39 -7.60 4.79 -6.28
N THR A 40 -7.23 5.29 -7.46
CA THR A 40 -7.17 4.47 -8.66
C THR A 40 -6.15 3.35 -8.51
N LEU A 41 -4.97 3.66 -7.96
CA LEU A 41 -3.92 2.66 -7.78
C LEU A 41 -4.32 1.58 -6.77
N LEU A 42 -5.00 1.96 -5.69
CA LEU A 42 -5.49 0.98 -4.72
C LEU A 42 -6.60 0.11 -5.32
N SER A 43 -7.44 0.68 -6.18
CA SER A 43 -8.45 -0.10 -6.89
C SER A 43 -7.79 -1.11 -7.83
N ASN A 44 -6.74 -0.69 -8.53
CA ASN A 44 -5.99 -1.59 -9.41
C ASN A 44 -5.32 -2.71 -8.62
N LEU A 45 -4.81 -2.41 -7.43
CA LEU A 45 -4.23 -3.43 -6.56
C LEU A 45 -5.29 -4.46 -6.16
N ARG A 46 -6.49 -4.00 -5.85
CA ARG A 46 -7.59 -4.91 -5.51
C ARG A 46 -7.92 -5.82 -6.68
N GLU A 47 -7.98 -5.28 -7.89
CA GLU A 47 -8.21 -6.09 -9.08
C GLU A 47 -7.11 -7.12 -9.30
N PHE A 48 -5.87 -6.73 -9.08
CA PHE A 48 -4.74 -7.65 -9.15
C PHE A 48 -4.94 -8.81 -8.17
N MET A 49 -5.31 -8.49 -6.92
CA MET A 49 -5.52 -9.52 -5.91
C MET A 49 -6.66 -10.47 -6.29
N VAL A 50 -7.72 -9.94 -6.90
CA VAL A 50 -8.83 -10.76 -7.39
C VAL A 50 -8.34 -11.70 -8.50
N GLN A 51 -7.58 -11.17 -9.45
CA GLN A 51 -7.07 -11.97 -10.57
C GLN A 51 -6.14 -13.07 -10.09
N GLU A 52 -5.39 -12.83 -9.03
CA GLU A 52 -4.48 -13.81 -8.44
C GLU A 52 -5.17 -14.77 -7.49
N LYS A 53 -6.50 -14.70 -7.40
CA LYS A 53 -7.29 -15.59 -6.56
C LYS A 53 -6.93 -15.46 -5.08
N THR A 54 -6.67 -14.23 -4.64
CA THR A 54 -6.35 -13.99 -3.23
C THR A 54 -7.52 -14.41 -2.35
N PHE A 55 -7.21 -15.06 -1.22
CA PHE A 55 -8.21 -15.43 -0.23
C PHE A 55 -9.03 -14.22 0.16
N ASP A 56 -10.35 -14.30 0.00
CA ASP A 56 -11.21 -13.12 0.10
C ASP A 56 -11.08 -12.36 1.42
N PRO A 57 -11.10 -13.04 2.59
CA PRO A 57 -10.91 -12.31 3.86
C PRO A 57 -9.57 -11.57 3.94
N LEU A 58 -8.53 -12.12 3.34
CA LEU A 58 -7.22 -11.47 3.31
C LEU A 58 -7.25 -10.25 2.38
N LEU A 59 -7.85 -10.39 1.22
CA LEU A 59 -7.99 -9.29 0.26
C LEU A 59 -8.73 -8.11 0.87
N VAL A 60 -9.85 -8.38 1.53
CA VAL A 60 -10.65 -7.34 2.17
C VAL A 60 -9.86 -6.66 3.27
N ALA A 61 -9.16 -7.44 4.10
CA ALA A 61 -8.39 -6.90 5.21
C ALA A 61 -7.26 -5.98 4.72
N ILE A 62 -6.50 -6.42 3.73
CA ILE A 62 -5.42 -5.61 3.16
C ILE A 62 -5.97 -4.33 2.56
N SER A 63 -7.05 -4.44 1.80
CA SER A 63 -7.66 -3.28 1.14
C SER A 63 -8.15 -2.26 2.16
N CYS A 64 -8.81 -2.72 3.23
CA CYS A 64 -9.30 -1.82 4.27
C CYS A 64 -8.15 -1.13 5.00
N ARG A 65 -7.10 -1.87 5.34
CA ARG A 65 -5.96 -1.30 6.07
C ARG A 65 -5.20 -0.28 5.24
N LEU A 66 -5.00 -0.56 3.94
CA LEU A 66 -4.32 0.40 3.06
C LEU A 66 -5.12 1.68 2.92
N GLN A 67 -6.44 1.55 2.80
CA GLN A 67 -7.30 2.73 2.72
C GLN A 67 -7.24 3.54 4.01
N ASP A 68 -7.32 2.87 5.16
CA ASP A 68 -7.23 3.55 6.46
C ASP A 68 -5.89 4.25 6.62
N TRP A 69 -4.79 3.58 6.24
CA TRP A 69 -3.47 4.17 6.32
C TRP A 69 -3.36 5.39 5.41
N GLN A 70 -3.83 5.26 4.17
CA GLN A 70 -3.76 6.32 3.18
C GLN A 70 -4.52 7.57 3.65
N GLN A 71 -5.63 7.39 4.34
CA GLN A 71 -6.46 8.49 4.84
C GLN A 71 -6.12 8.88 6.27
N ASN A 72 -5.05 8.31 6.82
CA ASN A 72 -4.56 8.62 8.17
C ASN A 72 -5.63 8.40 9.24
N ARG A 73 -6.41 7.34 9.09
CA ARG A 73 -7.43 6.97 10.08
C ARG A 73 -6.82 6.19 11.23
N THR A 74 -7.42 6.32 12.41
CA THR A 74 -7.05 5.49 13.55
C THR A 74 -7.43 4.04 13.26
N MET A 75 -6.51 3.12 13.52
CA MET A 75 -6.73 1.70 13.27
C MET A 75 -7.03 0.96 14.55
N GLU A 76 -8.24 0.41 14.65
CA GLU A 76 -8.62 -0.48 15.73
C GLU A 76 -8.15 -1.91 15.40
N PRO A 77 -8.06 -2.81 16.41
CA PRO A 77 -7.74 -4.20 16.12
C PRO A 77 -8.68 -4.76 15.06
N TYR A 78 -8.11 -5.40 14.03
CA TYR A 78 -8.90 -5.90 12.92
C TYR A 78 -9.66 -7.16 13.34
N ARG A 79 -10.94 -7.19 13.08
CA ARG A 79 -11.78 -8.34 13.42
C ARG A 79 -12.04 -9.18 12.20
N ALA A 80 -11.57 -10.41 12.24
CA ALA A 80 -11.69 -11.36 11.15
C ALA A 80 -11.50 -12.76 11.72
N GLU A 81 -11.50 -13.77 10.85
CA GLU A 81 -11.11 -15.10 11.29
C GLU A 81 -9.69 -15.06 11.86
N ARG A 82 -9.40 -16.01 12.74
CA ARG A 82 -8.22 -15.97 13.59
C ARG A 82 -6.92 -15.74 12.81
N GLU A 83 -6.71 -16.47 11.73
CA GLU A 83 -5.45 -16.39 11.00
C GLU A 83 -5.26 -15.04 10.32
N VAL A 84 -6.32 -14.54 9.70
CA VAL A 84 -6.29 -13.21 9.06
C VAL A 84 -6.06 -12.15 10.12
N GLN A 85 -6.75 -12.25 11.24
CA GLN A 85 -6.59 -11.31 12.34
C GLN A 85 -5.15 -11.26 12.85
N GLN A 86 -4.52 -12.43 13.01
CA GLN A 86 -3.13 -12.49 13.47
C GLN A 86 -2.18 -11.91 12.42
N ALA A 87 -2.42 -12.19 11.14
CA ALA A 87 -1.58 -11.66 10.07
C ALA A 87 -1.67 -10.14 10.00
N ILE A 88 -2.87 -9.60 10.12
CA ILE A 88 -3.06 -8.14 10.10
C ILE A 88 -2.43 -7.51 11.34
N ALA A 89 -2.58 -8.12 12.50
CA ALA A 89 -1.95 -7.61 13.72
C ALA A 89 -0.42 -7.55 13.58
N GLU A 90 0.17 -8.57 12.96
CA GLU A 90 1.61 -8.56 12.71
C GLU A 90 1.98 -7.44 11.72
N GLN A 91 1.20 -7.29 10.65
CA GLN A 91 1.48 -6.23 9.67
C GLN A 91 1.27 -4.84 10.27
N ASP A 92 0.32 -4.69 11.19
CA ASP A 92 0.15 -3.42 11.91
C ASP A 92 1.43 -3.06 12.68
N LYS A 93 2.11 -4.05 13.26
CA LYS A 93 3.38 -3.82 13.96
C LYS A 93 4.52 -3.52 12.99
N ILE A 94 4.58 -4.22 11.86
CA ILE A 94 5.57 -3.94 10.82
C ILE A 94 5.34 -2.54 10.26
N GLY A 95 4.08 -2.17 10.08
CA GLY A 95 3.68 -0.88 9.57
C GLY A 95 3.23 -0.95 8.12
N TRP A 96 2.23 -0.15 7.78
CA TRP A 96 1.66 -0.17 6.44
C TRP A 96 2.46 0.65 5.44
N TRP A 97 3.24 1.62 5.91
CA TRP A 97 4.26 2.22 5.06
C TRP A 97 5.27 1.17 4.63
N ASN A 98 5.72 0.35 5.58
CA ASN A 98 6.65 -0.75 5.27
C ASN A 98 6.02 -1.77 4.34
N PHE A 99 4.71 -2.01 4.46
CA PHE A 99 4.00 -2.89 3.53
C PHE A 99 4.14 -2.37 2.10
N LEU A 100 3.92 -1.08 1.88
CA LEU A 100 4.08 -0.47 0.55
C LEU A 100 5.52 -0.57 0.04
N LEU A 101 6.49 -0.61 0.95
CA LEU A 101 7.89 -0.81 0.57
C LEU A 101 8.22 -2.28 0.29
N GLY A 102 7.27 -3.18 0.46
CA GLY A 102 7.46 -4.60 0.18
C GLY A 102 7.75 -5.44 1.41
N ARG A 103 7.67 -4.87 2.61
CA ARG A 103 7.88 -5.60 3.86
C ARG A 103 6.58 -6.19 4.34
N VAL A 104 6.27 -7.35 3.80
CA VAL A 104 4.98 -8.02 3.97
C VAL A 104 5.13 -9.14 4.99
N SER A 105 4.16 -9.27 5.89
CA SER A 105 4.15 -10.35 6.87
C SER A 105 4.18 -11.71 6.17
N LYS A 106 5.01 -12.60 6.68
CA LYS A 106 5.09 -13.97 6.15
C LYS A 106 3.78 -14.73 6.34
N LYS A 107 2.97 -14.31 7.29
CA LYS A 107 1.68 -14.95 7.55
C LYS A 107 0.73 -14.84 6.35
N PHE A 108 0.84 -13.77 5.58
CA PHE A 108 0.02 -13.62 4.39
C PHE A 108 0.32 -14.71 3.37
N ALA A 109 1.60 -14.99 3.15
CA ALA A 109 1.99 -16.05 2.21
C ALA A 109 1.46 -17.41 2.66
N ASN A 110 1.50 -17.68 3.97
CA ASN A 110 1.02 -18.96 4.51
C ASN A 110 -0.48 -19.11 4.32
N ILE A 111 -1.24 -18.06 4.57
CA ILE A 111 -2.69 -18.06 4.37
C ILE A 111 -3.01 -18.31 2.91
N GLN A 112 -2.35 -17.59 2.02
CA GLN A 112 -2.59 -17.70 0.58
C GLN A 112 -2.19 -19.07 0.06
N GLN A 113 -1.10 -19.64 0.57
CA GLN A 113 -0.68 -20.97 0.18
C GLN A 113 -1.75 -22.00 0.49
N ARG A 114 -2.33 -21.95 1.69
CA ARG A 114 -3.41 -22.86 2.06
C ARG A 114 -4.64 -22.66 1.22
N HIS A 115 -4.93 -21.41 0.87
CA HIS A 115 -6.08 -21.11 0.02
C HIS A 115 -5.89 -21.72 -1.37
N TYR A 116 -4.71 -21.55 -1.98
CA TYR A 116 -4.42 -22.17 -3.27
C TYR A 116 -4.55 -23.70 -3.18
N HIS A 117 -4.02 -24.26 -2.12
CA HIS A 117 -4.11 -25.71 -1.93
C HIS A 117 -5.58 -26.17 -1.86
N SER A 118 -6.42 -25.41 -1.15
CA SER A 118 -7.83 -25.73 -1.03
C SER A 118 -8.57 -25.65 -2.36
N LEU A 119 -8.08 -24.87 -3.29
CA LEU A 119 -8.65 -24.74 -4.63
C LEU A 119 -8.09 -25.78 -5.61
N GLY A 120 -7.17 -26.63 -5.16
CA GLY A 120 -6.49 -27.55 -6.06
C GLY A 120 -5.53 -26.85 -7.01
N SER A 121 -5.15 -25.62 -6.71
CA SER A 121 -4.26 -24.84 -7.56
C SER A 121 -2.80 -25.18 -7.29
N ARG A 122 -1.97 -25.11 -8.32
CA ARG A 122 -0.53 -25.30 -8.18
C ARG A 122 0.21 -24.00 -7.90
N ARG A 123 -0.50 -22.87 -7.82
CA ARG A 123 0.10 -21.59 -7.48
C ARG A 123 0.64 -21.63 -6.06
N SER A 124 1.67 -20.84 -5.79
CA SER A 124 2.27 -20.80 -4.45
C SER A 124 2.08 -19.45 -3.79
N GLY A 125 1.99 -19.47 -2.47
CA GLY A 125 1.89 -18.25 -1.68
C GLY A 125 3.13 -17.39 -1.82
N SER A 126 4.31 -17.99 -1.96
CA SER A 126 5.56 -17.23 -2.11
C SER A 126 5.61 -16.48 -3.43
N VAL A 127 5.12 -17.08 -4.52
CA VAL A 127 5.03 -16.39 -5.81
C VAL A 127 4.00 -15.27 -5.74
N TRP A 128 2.87 -15.52 -5.07
CA TRP A 128 1.85 -14.51 -4.86
C TRP A 128 2.44 -13.28 -4.15
N VAL A 129 3.23 -13.50 -3.09
CA VAL A 129 3.86 -12.38 -2.36
C VAL A 129 4.82 -11.61 -3.26
N ARG A 130 5.62 -12.30 -4.07
CA ARG A 130 6.55 -11.61 -4.97
C ARG A 130 5.81 -10.73 -5.98
N LYS A 131 4.71 -11.24 -6.52
CA LYS A 131 3.88 -10.45 -7.43
C LYS A 131 3.25 -9.26 -6.71
N LEU A 132 2.77 -9.49 -5.48
CA LEU A 132 2.21 -8.42 -4.66
C LEU A 132 3.24 -7.32 -4.41
N VAL A 133 4.44 -7.69 -4.01
CA VAL A 133 5.51 -6.72 -3.75
C VAL A 133 5.79 -5.88 -5.00
N THR A 134 5.81 -6.51 -6.17
CA THR A 134 6.02 -5.78 -7.42
C THR A 134 4.91 -4.76 -7.65
N GLU A 135 3.66 -5.13 -7.40
CA GLU A 135 2.53 -4.20 -7.54
C GLU A 135 2.63 -3.04 -6.55
N LEU A 136 3.05 -3.33 -5.31
CA LEU A 136 3.20 -2.29 -4.29
C LEU A 136 4.28 -1.29 -4.68
N TRP A 137 5.42 -1.75 -5.18
CA TRP A 137 6.48 -0.86 -5.63
C TRP A 137 6.01 0.01 -6.79
N GLN A 138 5.20 -0.53 -7.70
CA GLN A 138 4.66 0.23 -8.81
C GLN A 138 3.72 1.34 -8.33
N ILE A 139 2.97 1.09 -7.26
CA ILE A 139 2.11 2.13 -6.67
C ILE A 139 2.96 3.31 -6.23
N LEU A 140 4.01 3.06 -5.45
CA LEU A 140 4.88 4.13 -4.96
C LEU A 140 5.56 4.87 -6.11
N TRP A 141 6.09 4.13 -7.08
CA TRP A 141 6.74 4.72 -8.23
C TRP A 141 5.78 5.60 -9.02
N THR A 142 4.58 5.10 -9.26
CA THR A 142 3.55 5.83 -10.02
C THR A 142 3.14 7.11 -9.29
N MET A 143 3.02 7.05 -7.96
CA MET A 143 2.69 8.25 -7.18
C MET A 143 3.79 9.30 -7.28
N TRP A 144 5.06 8.89 -7.23
CA TRP A 144 6.18 9.80 -7.41
C TRP A 144 6.20 10.43 -8.80
N GLU A 145 5.98 9.62 -9.84
CA GLU A 145 5.91 10.14 -11.20
C GLU A 145 4.75 11.12 -11.38
N HIS A 146 3.60 10.79 -10.80
CA HIS A 146 2.42 11.64 -10.86
C HIS A 146 2.69 13.00 -10.19
N ARG A 147 3.29 12.96 -9.00
CA ARG A 147 3.67 14.19 -8.31
C ARG A 147 4.62 15.03 -9.13
N ASN A 148 5.65 14.41 -9.69
CA ASN A 148 6.64 15.12 -10.49
C ASN A 148 6.00 15.70 -11.76
N HIS A 149 5.11 14.93 -12.39
CA HIS A 149 4.41 15.40 -13.58
C HIS A 149 3.59 16.67 -13.28
N ILE A 150 2.85 16.67 -12.19
CA ILE A 150 2.06 17.83 -11.79
C ILE A 150 2.97 19.03 -11.54
N LEU A 151 4.05 18.85 -10.80
CA LEU A 151 4.95 19.94 -10.44
C LEU A 151 5.67 20.53 -11.65
N HIS A 152 6.01 19.70 -12.64
CA HIS A 152 6.78 20.16 -13.81
C HIS A 152 5.91 20.65 -14.95
N ASN A 153 4.60 20.44 -14.90
CA ASN A 153 3.69 20.83 -15.96
C ASN A 153 2.68 21.89 -15.53
N THR A 154 2.96 22.58 -14.44
CA THR A 154 2.09 23.68 -13.94
C THR A 154 2.82 25.02 -13.88
#